data_af88dec7cb424590674124a66178c1d1
#
_entry.id   af88dec7cb424590674124a66178c1d1
#
_cell.length_a   1.000
_cell.length_b   1.000
_cell.length_c   1.000
_cell.angle_alpha   90.00
_cell.angle_beta   90.00
_cell.angle_gamma   90.00
#
_symmetry.space_group_name_H-M   'P 1'
#
loop_
_entity.id
_entity.type
_entity.pdbx_description
1 polymer ?
#
loop_
_entity_poly.entity_id
_entity_poly.type
_entity_poly.pdbx_seq_one_letter_code
_entity_poly.pdbx_strand_id
1 'polypeptide(L)'
;MSEEKVLLRIQDNVAVVTLNAPEVLNALSVEMVRQLSVAVSKAAKTKGVRCLLMNAAGRGFCAGANLQARGAATDLPPAGSALETHYAPLMNKLRNVSFPIVTAVNGPAAGVGMSLALTGDIVMASDTAYF
;
A
#
# COMPACT_ATOMS: atom_id res chain seq x y z
N MET A 1 2.59 -7.90 -20.17
CA MET A 1 3.34 -7.70 -18.92
C MET A 1 2.60 -6.72 -18.04
N SER A 2 2.36 -7.07 -16.79
CA SER A 2 1.77 -6.12 -15.86
C SER A 2 2.84 -5.09 -15.45
N GLU A 3 2.44 -3.84 -15.39
CA GLU A 3 3.27 -2.75 -14.90
C GLU A 3 3.57 -2.94 -13.42
N GLU A 4 4.81 -2.65 -13.01
CA GLU A 4 5.19 -2.71 -11.58
C GLU A 4 4.65 -1.50 -10.83
N LYS A 5 3.51 -1.68 -10.20
CA LYS A 5 2.83 -0.65 -9.39
C LYS A 5 3.28 -0.66 -7.93
N VAL A 6 4.02 -1.67 -7.54
CA VAL A 6 4.63 -1.79 -6.22
C VAL A 6 6.05 -2.29 -6.40
N LEU A 7 7.00 -1.58 -5.82
CA LEU A 7 8.41 -1.95 -5.86
C LEU A 7 8.82 -2.48 -4.49
N LEU A 8 9.66 -3.51 -4.49
CA LEU A 8 10.26 -4.03 -3.27
C LEU A 8 11.77 -4.01 -3.42
N ARG A 9 12.43 -3.39 -2.47
CA ARG A 9 13.89 -3.40 -2.34
C ARG A 9 14.25 -3.78 -0.91
N ILE A 10 15.19 -4.70 -0.76
CA ILE A 10 15.70 -5.09 0.56
C ILE A 10 17.15 -4.63 0.65
N GLN A 11 17.44 -3.78 1.63
CA GLN A 11 18.74 -3.19 1.86
C GLN A 11 18.95 -3.00 3.35
N ASP A 12 20.10 -3.42 3.86
CA ASP A 12 20.50 -3.26 5.26
C ASP A 12 19.43 -3.76 6.24
N ASN A 13 18.86 -4.91 5.96
CA ASN A 13 17.79 -5.56 6.75
C ASN A 13 16.47 -4.80 6.77
N VAL A 14 16.27 -3.81 5.88
CA VAL A 14 15.03 -3.08 5.72
C VAL A 14 14.39 -3.47 4.39
N ALA A 15 13.12 -3.88 4.44
CA ALA A 15 12.33 -4.05 3.25
C ALA A 15 11.65 -2.73 2.92
N VAL A 16 12.03 -2.11 1.80
CA VAL A 16 11.42 -0.87 1.32
C VAL A 16 10.37 -1.22 0.28
N VAL A 17 9.12 -0.97 0.61
CA VAL A 17 7.97 -1.17 -0.28
C VAL A 17 7.53 0.20 -0.77
N THR A 18 7.57 0.42 -2.08
CA THR A 18 7.23 1.69 -2.70
C THR A 18 5.96 1.56 -3.53
N LEU A 19 4.96 2.39 -3.21
CA LEU A 19 3.78 2.55 -4.06
C LEU A 19 4.21 3.31 -5.31
N ASN A 20 3.99 2.74 -6.49
CA ASN A 20 4.58 3.22 -7.74
C ASN A 20 3.55 3.38 -8.86
N ALA A 21 2.48 4.10 -8.58
CA ALA A 21 1.49 4.55 -9.57
C ALA A 21 1.24 6.05 -9.40
N PRO A 22 2.29 6.90 -9.55
CA PRO A 22 2.19 8.32 -9.23
C PRO A 22 1.20 9.07 -10.14
N GLU A 23 0.94 8.60 -11.35
CA GLU A 23 0.01 9.20 -12.31
C GLU A 23 -1.44 9.18 -11.80
N VAL A 24 -1.78 8.28 -10.88
CA VAL A 24 -3.09 8.22 -10.23
C VAL A 24 -2.99 8.46 -8.73
N LEU A 25 -1.95 9.16 -8.28
CA LEU A 25 -1.68 9.42 -6.86
C LEU A 25 -1.66 8.15 -6.01
N ASN A 26 -1.13 7.07 -6.56
CA ASN A 26 -1.03 5.75 -5.94
C ASN A 26 -2.38 5.19 -5.47
N ALA A 27 -3.47 5.54 -6.15
CA ALA A 27 -4.79 4.97 -5.87
C ALA A 27 -4.76 3.45 -6.08
N LEU A 28 -5.35 2.71 -5.16
CA LEU A 28 -5.27 1.25 -5.12
C LEU A 28 -6.25 0.60 -6.09
N SER A 29 -5.71 0.00 -7.16
CA SER A 29 -6.42 -0.96 -7.99
C SER A 29 -6.32 -2.36 -7.35
N VAL A 30 -7.14 -3.30 -7.81
CA VAL A 30 -7.04 -4.72 -7.39
C VAL A 30 -5.65 -5.27 -7.67
N GLU A 31 -5.09 -4.96 -8.83
CA GLU A 31 -3.74 -5.40 -9.20
C GLU A 31 -2.68 -4.82 -8.26
N MET A 32 -2.79 -3.56 -7.89
CA MET A 32 -1.85 -2.93 -6.97
C MET A 32 -1.94 -3.54 -5.58
N VAL A 33 -3.15 -3.83 -5.10
CA VAL A 33 -3.36 -4.53 -3.82
C VAL A 33 -2.71 -5.92 -3.87
N ARG A 34 -2.89 -6.64 -4.98
CA ARG A 34 -2.25 -7.95 -5.18
C ARG A 34 -0.72 -7.85 -5.12
N GLN A 35 -0.14 -6.90 -5.85
CA GLN A 35 1.31 -6.68 -5.87
C GLN A 35 1.82 -6.29 -4.48
N LEU A 36 1.09 -5.44 -3.77
CA LEU A 36 1.45 -5.03 -2.42
C LEU A 36 1.42 -6.22 -1.45
N SER A 37 0.40 -7.06 -1.54
CA SER A 37 0.28 -8.29 -0.75
C SER A 37 1.46 -9.23 -1.00
N VAL A 38 1.84 -9.41 -2.26
CA VAL A 38 3.00 -10.25 -2.65
C VAL A 38 4.30 -9.67 -2.08
N ALA A 39 4.49 -8.35 -2.18
CA ALA A 39 5.68 -7.69 -1.66
C ALA A 39 5.80 -7.84 -0.14
N VAL A 40 4.72 -7.65 0.59
CA VAL A 40 4.69 -7.82 2.06
C VAL A 40 5.00 -9.27 2.45
N SER A 41 4.40 -10.24 1.76
CA SER A 41 4.68 -11.66 2.00
C SER A 41 6.14 -12.01 1.74
N LYS A 42 6.71 -11.49 0.65
CA LYS A 42 8.11 -11.71 0.31
C LYS A 42 9.04 -11.12 1.37
N ALA A 43 8.75 -9.90 1.82
CA ALA A 43 9.50 -9.27 2.90
C ALA A 43 9.43 -10.10 4.20
N ALA A 44 8.24 -10.58 4.55
CA ALA A 44 8.03 -11.39 5.76
C ALA A 44 8.79 -12.72 5.74
N LYS A 45 9.01 -13.29 4.54
CA LYS A 45 9.73 -14.56 4.36
C LYS A 45 11.23 -14.39 4.13
N THR A 46 11.70 -13.17 3.90
CA THR A 46 13.12 -12.94 3.64
C THR A 46 13.89 -12.91 4.96
N LYS A 47 14.81 -13.84 5.10
CA LYS A 47 15.65 -13.93 6.29
C LYS A 47 16.48 -12.67 6.45
N GLY A 48 16.53 -12.14 7.66
CA GLY A 48 17.32 -10.96 7.99
C GLY A 48 16.56 -9.64 7.92
N VAL A 49 15.34 -9.60 7.36
CA VAL A 49 14.52 -8.40 7.36
C VAL A 49 14.03 -8.12 8.79
N ARG A 50 14.28 -6.90 9.26
CA ARG A 50 13.97 -6.47 10.62
C ARG A 50 13.00 -5.29 10.68
N CYS A 51 12.68 -4.70 9.53
CA CYS A 51 11.77 -3.56 9.44
C CYS A 51 11.21 -3.49 8.03
N LEU A 52 9.97 -3.01 7.91
CA LEU A 52 9.39 -2.65 6.62
C LEU A 52 9.17 -1.14 6.59
N LEU A 53 9.70 -0.50 5.55
CA LEU A 53 9.45 0.91 5.27
C LEU A 53 8.53 1.00 4.06
N MET A 54 7.38 1.63 4.21
CA MET A 54 6.47 1.88 3.10
C MET A 54 6.52 3.35 2.73
N ASN A 55 6.87 3.62 1.49
CA ASN A 55 6.89 4.96 0.92
C ASN A 55 6.13 4.97 -0.41
N ALA A 56 6.07 6.12 -1.06
CA ALA A 56 5.30 6.29 -2.28
C ALA A 56 6.02 7.22 -3.25
N ALA A 57 5.97 6.87 -4.53
CA ALA A 57 6.51 7.70 -5.60
C ALA A 57 5.55 8.86 -5.91
N GLY A 58 6.11 9.98 -6.33
CA GLY A 58 5.33 11.15 -6.75
C GLY A 58 4.88 12.02 -5.58
N ARG A 59 3.83 12.82 -5.83
CA ARG A 59 3.37 13.86 -4.91
C ARG A 59 2.36 13.41 -3.87
N GLY A 60 1.79 12.21 -4.01
CA GLY A 60 0.80 11.65 -3.09
C GLY A 60 1.28 10.36 -2.47
N PHE A 61 0.80 10.06 -1.26
CA PHE A 61 1.03 8.75 -0.66
C PHE A 61 0.08 7.72 -1.25
N CYS A 62 -1.23 7.90 -1.06
CA CYS A 62 -2.26 7.03 -1.64
C CYS A 62 -3.61 7.72 -1.58
N ALA A 63 -4.21 7.95 -2.74
CA ALA A 63 -5.47 8.69 -2.86
C ALA A 63 -6.72 7.85 -2.53
N GLY A 64 -6.55 6.57 -2.24
CA GLY A 64 -7.67 5.67 -1.92
C GLY A 64 -7.90 4.60 -2.98
N ALA A 65 -9.13 4.15 -3.12
CA ALA A 65 -9.47 3.15 -4.12
C ALA A 65 -9.42 3.75 -5.53
N ASN A 66 -8.85 3.01 -6.50
CA ASN A 66 -8.81 3.45 -7.88
C ASN A 66 -10.17 3.19 -8.55
N LEU A 67 -11.03 4.20 -8.55
CA LEU A 67 -12.38 4.10 -9.12
C LEU A 67 -12.37 3.98 -10.65
N GLN A 68 -11.35 4.53 -11.31
CA GLN A 68 -11.22 4.45 -12.77
C GLN A 68 -10.88 3.03 -13.23
N ALA A 69 -10.08 2.31 -12.45
CA ALA A 69 -9.72 0.93 -12.76
C ALA A 69 -10.91 -0.03 -12.64
N ARG A 70 -12.00 0.39 -11.99
CA ARG A 70 -13.22 -0.41 -11.88
C ARG A 70 -14.04 -0.45 -13.17
N GLY A 71 -13.80 0.49 -14.09
CA GLY A 71 -14.56 0.61 -15.34
C GLY A 71 -16.03 1.02 -15.12
N ALA A 72 -16.78 1.11 -16.21
CA ALA A 72 -18.23 1.38 -16.17
C ALA A 72 -19.05 0.10 -15.92
N ALA A 73 -18.48 -0.90 -15.26
CA ALA A 73 -19.17 -2.17 -15.03
C ALA A 73 -20.33 -1.95 -14.06
N THR A 74 -21.53 -2.19 -14.56
CA THR A 74 -22.77 -2.15 -13.79
C THR A 74 -22.88 -3.29 -12.77
N ASP A 75 -21.93 -4.24 -12.81
CA ASP A 75 -21.91 -5.43 -11.97
C ASP A 75 -20.80 -5.39 -10.91
N LEU A 76 -20.57 -4.21 -10.36
CA LEU A 76 -19.63 -4.10 -9.25
C LEU A 76 -20.23 -4.78 -8.01
N PRO A 77 -19.45 -5.66 -7.35
CA PRO A 77 -19.90 -6.18 -6.07
C PRO A 77 -20.13 -5.01 -5.10
N PRO A 78 -21.02 -5.16 -4.13
CA PRO A 78 -21.26 -4.14 -3.11
C PRO A 78 -19.95 -3.64 -2.50
N ALA A 79 -19.88 -2.38 -2.14
CA ALA A 79 -18.67 -1.77 -1.57
C ALA A 79 -18.08 -2.58 -0.42
N GLY A 80 -18.93 -3.21 0.38
CA GLY A 80 -18.50 -4.07 1.48
C GLY A 80 -17.73 -5.31 1.04
N SER A 81 -18.05 -5.90 -0.12
CA SER A 81 -17.36 -7.09 -0.60
C SER A 81 -15.94 -6.78 -1.10
N ALA A 82 -15.71 -5.59 -1.68
CA ALA A 82 -14.36 -5.17 -2.07
C ALA A 82 -13.48 -4.99 -0.83
N LEU A 83 -14.03 -4.42 0.24
CA LEU A 83 -13.34 -4.26 1.51
C LEU A 83 -12.92 -5.62 2.09
N GLU A 84 -13.85 -6.58 2.12
CA GLU A 84 -13.58 -7.92 2.66
C GLU A 84 -12.64 -8.74 1.78
N THR A 85 -12.78 -8.64 0.46
CA THR A 85 -12.05 -9.50 -0.48
C THR A 85 -10.63 -9.01 -0.74
N HIS A 86 -10.39 -7.70 -0.77
CA HIS A 86 -9.11 -7.13 -1.19
C HIS A 86 -8.38 -6.39 -0.09
N TYR A 87 -9.05 -5.46 0.59
CA TYR A 87 -8.37 -4.56 1.52
C TYR A 87 -8.16 -5.17 2.90
N ALA A 88 -9.16 -5.80 3.47
CA ALA A 88 -9.05 -6.40 4.81
C ALA A 88 -7.96 -7.48 4.89
N PRO A 89 -7.83 -8.41 3.91
CA PRO A 89 -6.73 -9.38 3.94
C PRO A 89 -5.36 -8.71 3.90
N LEU A 90 -5.18 -7.65 3.12
CA LEU A 90 -3.94 -6.91 3.06
C LEU A 90 -3.62 -6.24 4.40
N MET A 91 -4.61 -5.57 5.00
CA MET A 91 -4.43 -4.90 6.30
C MET A 91 -4.10 -5.91 7.39
N ASN A 92 -4.78 -7.06 7.40
CA ASN A 92 -4.48 -8.13 8.35
C ASN A 92 -3.06 -8.68 8.17
N LYS A 93 -2.61 -8.84 6.94
CA LYS A 93 -1.25 -9.27 6.64
C LYS A 93 -0.23 -8.29 7.19
N LEU A 94 -0.43 -6.98 6.98
CA LEU A 94 0.45 -5.94 7.51
C LEU A 94 0.48 -5.94 9.04
N ARG A 95 -0.66 -6.12 9.69
CA ARG A 95 -0.72 -6.16 11.16
C ARG A 95 -0.08 -7.41 11.76
N ASN A 96 0.09 -8.47 11.00
CA ASN A 96 0.61 -9.75 11.49
C ASN A 96 2.09 -10.01 11.13
N VAL A 97 2.78 -9.08 10.48
CA VAL A 97 4.22 -9.21 10.27
C VAL A 97 4.96 -9.12 11.62
N SER A 98 6.08 -9.83 11.72
CA SER A 98 6.82 -9.98 12.98
C SER A 98 7.80 -8.83 13.26
N PHE A 99 7.89 -7.85 12.40
CA PHE A 99 8.79 -6.71 12.53
C PHE A 99 8.01 -5.39 12.44
N PRO A 100 8.59 -4.28 12.94
CA PRO A 100 7.91 -2.99 12.87
C PRO A 100 7.76 -2.49 11.44
N ILE A 101 6.68 -1.73 11.23
CA ILE A 101 6.39 -1.05 9.98
C ILE A 101 6.53 0.46 10.22
N VAL A 102 7.26 1.12 9.33
CA VAL A 102 7.35 2.59 9.26
C VAL A 102 6.69 3.02 7.96
N THR A 103 5.73 3.93 8.05
CA THR A 103 5.15 4.55 6.86
C THR A 103 5.67 5.97 6.72
N ALA A 104 6.11 6.31 5.50
CA ALA A 104 6.61 7.64 5.15
C ALA A 104 5.59 8.32 4.24
N VAL A 105 4.75 9.16 4.82
CA VAL A 105 3.60 9.79 4.15
C VAL A 105 4.05 11.12 3.54
N ASN A 106 4.23 11.14 2.23
CA ASN A 106 4.82 12.26 1.49
C ASN A 106 3.79 13.27 0.94
N GLY A 107 2.51 12.98 1.08
CA GLY A 107 1.44 13.82 0.56
C GLY A 107 0.07 13.28 0.96
N PRO A 108 -0.98 13.55 0.18
CA PRO A 108 -2.33 13.12 0.55
C PRO A 108 -2.44 11.60 0.74
N ALA A 109 -3.14 11.21 1.81
CA ALA A 109 -3.50 9.83 2.13
C ALA A 109 -4.99 9.83 2.49
N ALA A 110 -5.84 9.30 1.60
CA ALA A 110 -7.29 9.41 1.71
C ALA A 110 -7.98 8.05 1.61
N GLY A 111 -9.11 7.90 2.27
CA GLY A 111 -9.88 6.66 2.24
C GLY A 111 -9.06 5.47 2.70
N VAL A 112 -9.03 4.39 1.92
CA VAL A 112 -8.21 3.20 2.20
C VAL A 112 -6.71 3.52 2.18
N GLY A 113 -6.31 4.61 1.49
CA GLY A 113 -4.93 5.12 1.52
C GLY A 113 -4.53 5.63 2.90
N MET A 114 -5.45 6.29 3.61
CA MET A 114 -5.24 6.68 4.99
C MET A 114 -5.11 5.45 5.90
N SER A 115 -5.97 4.46 5.70
CA SER A 115 -5.88 3.19 6.44
C SER A 115 -4.52 2.53 6.24
N LEU A 116 -4.03 2.51 5.01
CA LEU A 116 -2.71 1.97 4.68
C LEU A 116 -1.59 2.75 5.39
N ALA A 117 -1.64 4.08 5.36
CA ALA A 117 -0.65 4.92 6.06
C ALA A 117 -0.63 4.64 7.57
N LEU A 118 -1.79 4.42 8.17
CA LEU A 118 -1.94 4.18 9.60
C LEU A 118 -1.60 2.75 10.04
N THR A 119 -1.23 1.85 9.11
CA THR A 119 -0.70 0.52 9.49
C THR A 119 0.71 0.61 10.05
N GLY A 120 1.40 1.74 9.87
CA GLY A 120 2.73 1.95 10.44
C GLY A 120 2.69 1.96 11.96
N ASP A 121 3.63 1.26 12.58
CA ASP A 121 3.91 1.37 14.01
C ASP A 121 4.48 2.77 14.31
N ILE A 122 5.22 3.30 13.35
CA ILE A 122 5.68 4.68 13.31
C ILE A 122 5.19 5.28 11.99
N VAL A 123 4.46 6.39 12.07
CA VAL A 123 3.99 7.13 10.91
C VAL A 123 4.77 8.44 10.83
N MET A 124 5.59 8.57 9.80
CA MET A 124 6.30 9.81 9.50
C MET A 124 5.56 10.51 8.37
N ALA A 125 5.29 11.79 8.54
CA ALA A 125 4.57 12.57 7.55
C ALA A 125 5.35 13.83 7.22
N SER A 126 5.38 14.20 5.93
CA SER A 126 5.91 15.49 5.53
C SER A 126 4.98 16.62 6.02
N ASP A 127 5.49 17.83 6.10
CA ASP A 127 4.69 18.99 6.48
C ASP A 127 3.57 19.31 5.47
N THR A 128 3.68 18.79 4.24
CA THR A 128 2.67 18.93 3.19
C THR A 128 1.70 17.74 3.13
N ALA A 129 1.92 16.71 3.95
CA ALA A 129 1.01 15.58 4.01
C ALA A 129 -0.31 15.95 4.68
N TYR A 130 -1.40 15.31 4.25
CA TYR A 130 -2.70 15.43 4.89
C TYR A 130 -3.50 14.14 4.72
N PHE A 131 -4.44 13.97 5.62
CA PHE A 131 -5.30 12.79 5.70
C PHE A 131 -6.76 13.15 5.49
#